data_ce6215b33aa452f09e4d5daf573689c0
#
_entry.id   ce6215b33aa452f09e4d5daf573689c0
#
_cell.length_a   1.000
_cell.length_b   1.000
_cell.length_c   1.000
_cell.angle_alpha   90.00
_cell.angle_beta   90.00
_cell.angle_gamma   90.00
#
_symmetry.space_group_name_H-M   'P 1'
#
loop_
_entity.id
_entity.type
_entity.pdbx_description
1 polymer ?
#
loop_
_entity_poly.entity_id
_entity_poly.type
_entity_poly.pdbx_seq_one_letter_code
_entity_poly.pdbx_strand_id
1 'polypeptide(L)'
;ESNPLFQATMLLLQERIPKATAFYAHTTELSELHTASLAPETPIRVFTRPDTPNPEVQLLSNGRYHVMITSAGGGYSRWKDLAVTRWREDRTCDNWGTFCYLRDVASREFWSTAYQPTLKRSKHYEAIFSEGRAEFRGRDHDYDTHTEIAVSPEDDIELRRVRITNRAGTRR
;
A
#
# COMPACT_ATOMS: atom_id res chain seq x y z
N GLU A 1 13.12 -2.53 -43.78
CA GLU A 1 13.68 -1.24 -43.37
C GLU A 1 13.19 -0.92 -41.98
N SER A 2 14.06 -1.21 -41.05
CA SER A 2 13.69 -1.36 -39.64
C SER A 2 14.04 -0.09 -38.87
N ASN A 3 13.13 0.85 -38.87
CA ASN A 3 13.22 1.97 -37.92
C ASN A 3 12.86 1.44 -36.53
N PRO A 4 13.76 1.47 -35.54
CA PRO A 4 13.51 0.95 -34.18
C PRO A 4 12.35 1.65 -33.46
N LEU A 5 12.09 2.92 -33.78
CA LEU A 5 10.94 3.66 -33.26
C LEU A 5 9.61 3.11 -33.79
N PHE A 6 9.57 2.70 -35.04
CA PHE A 6 8.38 2.08 -35.64
C PHE A 6 8.10 0.72 -35.03
N GLN A 7 9.13 -0.08 -34.78
CA GLN A 7 8.99 -1.38 -34.11
C GLN A 7 8.52 -1.22 -32.64
N ALA A 8 9.05 -0.25 -31.90
CA ALA A 8 8.61 0.05 -30.55
C ALA A 8 7.13 0.51 -30.52
N THR A 9 6.72 1.33 -31.48
CA THR A 9 5.32 1.79 -31.59
C THR A 9 4.39 0.62 -31.94
N MET A 10 4.80 -0.27 -32.81
CA MET A 10 4.03 -1.48 -33.14
C MET A 10 3.88 -2.41 -31.95
N LEU A 11 4.90 -2.54 -31.09
CA LEU A 11 4.80 -3.30 -29.84
C LEU A 11 3.78 -2.70 -28.86
N LEU A 12 3.71 -1.37 -28.77
CA LEU A 12 2.73 -0.68 -27.90
C LEU A 12 1.29 -0.80 -28.42
N LEU A 13 1.11 -1.02 -29.73
CA LEU A 13 -0.21 -1.18 -30.37
C LEU A 13 -0.67 -2.64 -30.46
N GLN A 14 0.12 -3.59 -29.98
CA GLN A 14 -0.29 -5.00 -29.97
C GLN A 14 -1.33 -5.28 -28.90
N GLU A 15 -2.51 -5.71 -29.31
CA GLU A 15 -3.57 -6.15 -28.40
C GLU A 15 -3.31 -7.53 -27.76
N ARG A 16 -2.31 -8.26 -28.23
CA ARG A 16 -1.96 -9.59 -27.73
C ARG A 16 -0.64 -9.57 -27.00
N ILE A 17 -0.68 -9.88 -25.73
CA ILE A 17 0.51 -10.12 -24.92
C ILE A 17 1.18 -11.41 -25.43
N PRO A 18 2.49 -11.39 -25.78
CA PRO A 18 3.19 -12.60 -26.17
C PRO A 18 3.12 -13.65 -25.08
N LYS A 19 2.72 -14.88 -25.42
CA LYS A 19 2.58 -15.99 -24.46
C LYS A 19 3.90 -16.50 -23.87
N ALA A 20 5.03 -16.06 -24.39
CA ALA A 20 6.35 -16.36 -23.87
C ALA A 20 7.30 -15.19 -24.12
N THR A 21 7.84 -14.61 -23.08
CA THR A 21 9.03 -13.76 -23.13
C THR A 21 10.25 -14.68 -23.14
N ALA A 22 10.95 -14.75 -24.26
CA ALA A 22 12.27 -15.34 -24.28
C ALA A 22 13.22 -14.39 -23.54
N PHE A 23 13.47 -14.65 -22.27
CA PHE A 23 14.59 -14.03 -21.57
C PHE A 23 15.87 -14.64 -22.13
N TYR A 24 16.57 -13.91 -22.98
CA TYR A 24 17.97 -14.20 -23.24
C TYR A 24 18.75 -13.82 -21.99
N ALA A 25 18.95 -14.80 -21.11
CA ALA A 25 19.95 -14.68 -20.07
C ALA A 25 21.31 -14.62 -20.79
N HIS A 26 21.93 -13.45 -20.83
CA HIS A 26 23.36 -13.38 -21.04
C HIS A 26 24.00 -14.11 -19.85
N THR A 27 24.37 -15.35 -20.07
CA THR A 27 25.28 -16.06 -19.16
C THR A 27 26.65 -15.42 -19.29
N THR A 28 26.84 -14.33 -18.57
CA THR A 28 28.18 -13.92 -18.18
C THR A 28 28.63 -14.96 -17.16
N GLU A 29 29.71 -15.66 -17.45
CA GLU A 29 30.36 -16.58 -16.53
C GLU A 29 30.68 -15.83 -15.21
N LEU A 30 29.82 -16.03 -14.25
CA LEU A 30 30.04 -15.62 -12.87
C LEU A 30 30.75 -16.77 -12.16
N SER A 31 32.02 -16.98 -12.52
CA SER A 31 32.94 -17.70 -11.66
C SER A 31 33.26 -16.80 -10.47
N GLU A 32 33.01 -17.34 -9.28
CA GLU A 32 33.42 -16.83 -7.99
C GLU A 32 32.68 -15.59 -7.46
N LEU A 33 31.36 -15.72 -7.27
CA LEU A 33 30.69 -14.96 -6.21
C LEU A 33 30.54 -15.86 -5.01
N HIS A 34 31.34 -15.58 -3.98
CA HIS A 34 31.12 -16.09 -2.63
C HIS A 34 29.68 -15.75 -2.26
N THR A 35 28.87 -16.77 -2.06
CA THR A 35 27.51 -16.68 -1.57
C THR A 35 27.53 -16.19 -0.13
N ALA A 36 27.67 -14.87 0.06
CA ALA A 36 27.06 -14.26 1.22
C ALA A 36 25.55 -14.41 1.00
N SER A 37 24.91 -15.30 1.72
CA SER A 37 23.46 -15.44 1.78
C SER A 37 22.89 -14.20 2.48
N LEU A 38 22.90 -13.08 1.75
CA LEU A 38 22.05 -11.95 2.03
C LEU A 38 20.75 -12.26 1.32
N ALA A 39 19.79 -12.83 2.04
CA ALA A 39 18.40 -12.71 1.62
C ALA A 39 18.19 -11.22 1.28
N PRO A 40 17.67 -10.88 0.08
CA PRO A 40 17.48 -9.49 -0.26
C PRO A 40 16.60 -8.87 0.81
N GLU A 41 17.15 -7.96 1.60
CA GLU A 41 16.35 -7.21 2.56
C GLU A 41 15.34 -6.43 1.73
N THR A 42 14.08 -6.82 1.82
CA THR A 42 12.99 -6.11 1.16
C THR A 42 12.93 -4.70 1.74
N PRO A 43 13.08 -3.67 0.91
CA PRO A 43 13.22 -2.31 1.41
C PRO A 43 11.93 -1.90 2.13
N ILE A 44 12.06 -1.48 3.39
CA ILE A 44 10.99 -0.85 4.15
C ILE A 44 10.90 0.59 3.70
N ARG A 45 9.72 1.03 3.25
CA ARG A 45 9.44 2.41 2.88
C ARG A 45 8.65 3.08 3.99
N VAL A 46 9.13 4.24 4.44
CA VAL A 46 8.50 5.01 5.53
C VAL A 46 8.13 6.40 5.02
N PHE A 47 6.88 6.77 5.18
CA PHE A 47 6.33 8.07 4.79
C PHE A 47 5.81 8.77 6.03
N THR A 48 6.39 9.92 6.34
CA THR A 48 6.02 10.75 7.50
C THR A 48 4.99 11.83 7.15
N ARG A 49 4.62 11.93 5.87
CA ARG A 49 3.63 12.87 5.36
C ARG A 49 2.60 12.14 4.50
N PRO A 50 1.30 12.33 4.75
CA PRO A 50 0.26 11.71 3.94
C PRO A 50 0.01 12.45 2.61
N ASP A 51 0.39 13.73 2.52
CA ASP A 51 0.16 14.64 1.40
C ASP A 51 1.35 14.69 0.46
N THR A 52 1.78 13.55 -0.04
CA THR A 52 2.83 13.46 -1.05
C THR A 52 2.30 13.93 -2.43
N PRO A 53 3.14 14.58 -3.28
CA PRO A 53 2.71 15.05 -4.60
C PRO A 53 2.18 13.92 -5.50
N ASN A 54 2.74 12.73 -5.37
CA ASN A 54 2.26 11.50 -5.99
C ASN A 54 1.86 10.54 -4.88
N PRO A 55 0.71 9.85 -4.99
CA PRO A 55 0.33 8.82 -4.03
C PRO A 55 1.38 7.70 -4.03
N GLU A 56 1.94 7.42 -2.86
CA GLU A 56 2.77 6.25 -2.65
C GLU A 56 1.88 5.08 -2.32
N VAL A 57 2.08 3.94 -2.97
CA VAL A 57 1.18 2.81 -2.84
C VAL A 57 1.91 1.55 -2.38
N GLN A 58 1.19 0.71 -1.63
CA GLN A 58 1.55 -0.66 -1.30
C GLN A 58 0.53 -1.61 -1.91
N LEU A 59 1.02 -2.64 -2.58
CA LEU A 59 0.22 -3.72 -3.11
C LEU A 59 0.41 -4.96 -2.24
N LEU A 60 -0.69 -5.49 -1.73
CA LEU A 60 -0.73 -6.72 -0.94
C LEU A 60 -1.56 -7.74 -1.72
N SER A 61 -1.06 -8.98 -1.82
CA SER A 61 -1.75 -9.99 -2.62
C SER A 61 -1.33 -11.40 -2.24
N ASN A 62 -2.28 -12.33 -2.32
CA ASN A 62 -2.03 -13.78 -2.31
C ASN A 62 -2.23 -14.43 -3.70
N GLY A 63 -2.28 -13.60 -4.77
CA GLY A 63 -2.54 -14.05 -6.13
C GLY A 63 -4.02 -14.14 -6.53
N ARG A 64 -4.95 -14.09 -5.57
CA ARG A 64 -6.41 -14.12 -5.78
C ARG A 64 -7.11 -12.92 -5.17
N TYR A 65 -6.69 -12.51 -3.98
CA TYR A 65 -7.18 -11.33 -3.28
C TYR A 65 -6.10 -10.26 -3.31
N HIS A 66 -6.47 -9.07 -3.76
CA HIS A 66 -5.56 -7.96 -3.98
C HIS A 66 -6.03 -6.74 -3.21
N VAL A 67 -5.12 -6.08 -2.54
CA VAL A 67 -5.37 -4.84 -1.82
C VAL A 67 -4.34 -3.81 -2.26
N MET A 68 -4.78 -2.65 -2.69
CA MET A 68 -3.94 -1.47 -2.89
C MET A 68 -4.22 -0.49 -1.78
N ILE A 69 -3.16 0.04 -1.17
CA ILE A 69 -3.26 1.02 -0.09
C ILE A 69 -2.30 2.16 -0.39
N THR A 70 -2.79 3.39 -0.30
CA THR A 70 -1.96 4.59 -0.45
C THR A 70 -1.34 5.00 0.88
N SER A 71 -0.27 5.79 0.83
CA SER A 71 0.36 6.38 2.03
C SER A 71 -0.58 7.29 2.83
N ALA A 72 -1.68 7.73 2.25
CA ALA A 72 -2.73 8.50 2.93
C ALA A 72 -3.85 7.61 3.53
N GLY A 73 -3.83 6.31 3.26
CA GLY A 73 -4.79 5.33 3.78
C GLY A 73 -5.98 5.05 2.84
N GLY A 74 -6.03 5.67 1.67
CA GLY A 74 -6.98 5.32 0.60
C GLY A 74 -6.61 4.00 -0.07
N GLY A 75 -7.47 3.52 -0.97
CA GLY A 75 -7.18 2.31 -1.74
C GLY A 75 -8.41 1.48 -2.10
N TYR A 76 -8.17 0.26 -2.51
CA TYR A 76 -9.23 -0.68 -2.86
C TYR A 76 -8.87 -2.13 -2.50
N SER A 77 -9.91 -2.95 -2.43
CA SER A 77 -9.79 -4.41 -2.33
C SER A 77 -10.50 -5.06 -3.51
N ARG A 78 -9.88 -6.09 -4.07
CA ARG A 78 -10.36 -6.83 -5.24
C ARG A 78 -10.15 -8.32 -5.04
N TRP A 79 -11.15 -9.11 -5.37
CA TRP A 79 -11.06 -10.57 -5.40
C TRP A 79 -11.19 -11.06 -6.83
N LYS A 80 -10.12 -11.63 -7.38
CA LYS A 80 -10.04 -11.99 -8.81
C LYS A 80 -10.46 -10.80 -9.69
N ASP A 81 -11.52 -10.94 -10.45
CA ASP A 81 -12.08 -9.89 -11.33
C ASP A 81 -13.17 -9.04 -10.68
N LEU A 82 -13.52 -9.32 -9.41
CA LEU A 82 -14.56 -8.61 -8.68
C LEU A 82 -13.97 -7.49 -7.83
N ALA A 83 -14.47 -6.27 -7.99
CA ALA A 83 -14.18 -5.18 -7.07
C ALA A 83 -14.98 -5.39 -5.77
N VAL A 84 -14.27 -5.64 -4.67
CA VAL A 84 -14.88 -5.77 -3.34
C VAL A 84 -15.24 -4.41 -2.78
N THR A 85 -14.37 -3.41 -3.00
CA THR A 85 -14.63 -2.02 -2.67
C THR A 85 -14.60 -1.16 -3.92
N ARG A 86 -15.36 -0.04 -3.90
CA ARG A 86 -15.30 0.92 -5.00
C ARG A 86 -14.00 1.69 -4.97
N TRP A 87 -13.45 1.92 -6.16
CA TRP A 87 -12.33 2.80 -6.36
C TRP A 87 -12.45 3.52 -7.71
N ARG A 88 -12.04 4.78 -7.74
CA ARG A 88 -11.90 5.55 -8.97
C ARG A 88 -10.54 6.24 -8.93
N GLU A 89 -9.86 6.21 -10.05
CA GLU A 89 -8.67 7.01 -10.23
C GLU A 89 -9.07 8.48 -10.26
N ASP A 90 -8.57 9.24 -9.29
CA ASP A 90 -8.74 10.67 -9.21
C ASP A 90 -7.43 11.28 -8.69
N ARG A 91 -6.78 12.10 -9.51
CA ARG A 91 -5.52 12.74 -9.14
C ARG A 91 -5.68 13.84 -8.09
N THR A 92 -6.89 14.27 -7.83
CA THR A 92 -7.20 15.35 -6.89
C THR A 92 -7.70 14.85 -5.55
N CYS A 93 -8.15 13.59 -5.48
CA CYS A 93 -8.85 13.02 -4.33
C CYS A 93 -8.47 11.55 -4.13
N ASP A 94 -8.00 11.19 -2.95
CA ASP A 94 -7.69 9.80 -2.56
C ASP A 94 -8.61 9.35 -1.42
N ASN A 95 -9.91 9.55 -1.59
CA ASN A 95 -10.93 9.32 -0.56
C ASN A 95 -11.69 7.99 -0.70
N TRP A 96 -11.25 7.11 -1.59
CA TRP A 96 -11.80 5.77 -1.76
C TRP A 96 -11.05 4.78 -0.87
N GLY A 97 -11.77 3.87 -0.22
CA GLY A 97 -11.14 2.85 0.61
C GLY A 97 -12.03 2.33 1.72
N THR A 98 -11.45 1.50 2.58
CA THR A 98 -12.04 1.04 3.83
C THR A 98 -11.35 1.74 4.98
N PHE A 99 -12.10 2.46 5.81
CA PHE A 99 -11.55 3.32 6.86
C PHE A 99 -12.06 2.92 8.25
N CYS A 100 -11.21 3.05 9.24
CA CYS A 100 -11.56 2.94 10.64
C CYS A 100 -11.61 4.35 11.24
N TYR A 101 -12.75 4.69 11.85
CA TYR A 101 -12.97 5.99 12.48
C TYR A 101 -12.92 5.87 13.99
N LEU A 102 -12.29 6.84 14.60
CA LEU A 102 -12.30 7.05 16.04
C LEU A 102 -13.10 8.31 16.36
N ARG A 103 -13.87 8.27 17.43
CA ARG A 103 -14.60 9.43 17.94
C ARG A 103 -14.37 9.57 19.43
N ASP A 104 -13.89 10.73 19.85
CA ASP A 104 -13.90 11.11 21.25
C ASP A 104 -15.33 11.53 21.65
N VAL A 105 -15.92 10.81 22.59
CA VAL A 105 -17.29 11.04 23.03
C VAL A 105 -17.42 12.37 23.79
N ALA A 106 -16.38 12.78 24.50
CA ALA A 106 -16.40 14.00 25.31
C ALA A 106 -16.28 15.26 24.42
N SER A 107 -15.32 15.32 23.54
CA SER A 107 -15.10 16.46 22.63
C SER A 107 -15.98 16.41 21.39
N ARG A 108 -16.57 15.23 21.08
CA ARG A 108 -17.29 14.92 19.82
C ARG A 108 -16.42 14.99 18.56
N GLU A 109 -15.14 15.19 18.69
CA GLU A 109 -14.23 15.13 17.56
C GLU A 109 -14.10 13.71 17.03
N PHE A 110 -13.87 13.59 15.73
CA PHE A 110 -13.63 12.30 15.09
C PHE A 110 -12.51 12.42 14.05
N TRP A 111 -11.83 11.30 13.82
CA TRP A 111 -10.76 11.17 12.83
C TRP A 111 -10.67 9.72 12.34
N SER A 112 -9.92 9.49 11.30
CA SER A 112 -9.59 8.14 10.85
C SER A 112 -8.24 7.71 11.42
N THR A 113 -8.00 6.40 11.43
CA THR A 113 -6.70 5.82 11.85
C THR A 113 -5.58 6.03 10.82
N ALA A 114 -5.90 6.64 9.67
CA ALA A 114 -4.99 7.16 8.67
C ALA A 114 -5.35 8.64 8.38
N TYR A 115 -4.87 9.20 7.29
CA TYR A 115 -5.19 10.58 6.94
C TYR A 115 -6.54 10.71 6.23
N GLN A 116 -6.80 9.83 5.26
CA GLN A 116 -8.05 9.78 4.54
C GLN A 116 -9.16 9.13 5.37
N PRO A 117 -10.43 9.45 5.15
CA PRO A 117 -10.96 10.53 4.30
C PRO A 117 -11.19 11.83 5.08
N THR A 118 -10.83 11.88 6.37
CA THR A 118 -11.12 13.02 7.24
C THR A 118 -10.17 14.20 7.03
N LEU A 119 -9.02 13.95 6.37
CA LEU A 119 -7.96 14.93 6.10
C LEU A 119 -7.41 15.60 7.38
N LYS A 120 -7.65 14.97 8.53
CA LYS A 120 -7.16 15.47 9.80
C LYS A 120 -5.68 15.12 9.94
N ARG A 121 -4.84 16.12 10.11
CA ARG A 121 -3.41 15.93 10.34
C ARG A 121 -3.17 15.55 11.79
N SER A 122 -2.65 14.35 11.98
CA SER A 122 -2.16 13.88 13.26
C SER A 122 -0.87 14.61 13.68
N LYS A 123 -0.62 14.75 14.97
CA LYS A 123 0.65 15.31 15.49
C LYS A 123 1.86 14.49 15.10
N HIS A 124 1.67 13.18 14.99
CA HIS A 124 2.65 12.23 14.50
C HIS A 124 1.95 11.34 13.48
N TYR A 125 2.56 11.14 12.32
CA TYR A 125 2.04 10.31 11.26
C TYR A 125 3.16 9.52 10.60
N GLU A 126 2.98 8.22 10.48
CA GLU A 126 3.85 7.35 9.72
C GLU A 126 3.00 6.34 8.95
N ALA A 127 3.26 6.22 7.65
CA ALA A 127 2.84 5.09 6.85
C ALA A 127 4.09 4.25 6.53
N ILE A 128 4.08 2.97 6.89
CA ILE A 128 5.21 2.07 6.77
C ILE A 128 4.80 0.92 5.87
N PHE A 129 5.50 0.76 4.76
CA PHE A 129 5.26 -0.28 3.78
C PHE A 129 6.41 -1.27 3.79
N SER A 130 6.10 -2.50 4.14
CA SER A 130 7.01 -3.64 4.14
C SER A 130 6.42 -4.79 3.33
N GLU A 131 7.21 -5.82 3.08
CA GLU A 131 6.73 -7.00 2.39
C GLU A 131 5.52 -7.61 3.12
N GLY A 132 4.42 -7.80 2.36
CA GLY A 132 3.19 -8.40 2.87
C GLY A 132 2.39 -7.54 3.86
N ARG A 133 2.81 -6.30 4.16
CA ARG A 133 2.14 -5.48 5.18
C ARG A 133 2.20 -3.99 4.89
N ALA A 134 1.10 -3.30 5.20
CA ALA A 134 1.04 -1.85 5.32
C ALA A 134 0.68 -1.47 6.77
N GLU A 135 1.38 -0.48 7.33
CA GLU A 135 1.14 0.00 8.68
C GLU A 135 0.90 1.51 8.68
N PHE A 136 0.03 1.96 9.58
CA PHE A 136 -0.19 3.38 9.86
C PHE A 136 -0.04 3.61 11.35
N ARG A 137 0.78 4.58 11.72
CA ARG A 137 0.96 5.03 13.10
C ARG A 137 0.60 6.49 13.19
N GLY A 138 -0.28 6.80 14.12
CA GLY A 138 -0.74 8.16 14.34
C GLY A 138 -0.80 8.51 15.80
N ARG A 139 -0.70 9.81 16.10
CA ARG A 139 -1.00 10.35 17.41
C ARG A 139 -1.96 11.53 17.27
N ASP A 140 -3.15 11.34 17.81
CA ASP A 140 -4.18 12.35 17.87
C ASP A 140 -4.62 12.55 19.32
N HIS A 141 -4.52 13.77 19.81
CA HIS A 141 -4.73 14.10 21.23
C HIS A 141 -3.83 13.24 22.13
N ASP A 142 -4.45 12.48 23.04
CA ASP A 142 -3.79 11.54 23.95
C ASP A 142 -3.89 10.09 23.49
N TYR A 143 -4.23 9.85 22.22
CA TYR A 143 -4.38 8.52 21.67
C TYR A 143 -3.28 8.22 20.63
N ASP A 144 -2.56 7.14 20.86
CA ASP A 144 -1.73 6.54 19.83
C ASP A 144 -2.55 5.47 19.09
N THR A 145 -2.50 5.49 17.77
CA THR A 145 -3.10 4.49 16.92
C THR A 145 -2.02 3.74 16.15
N HIS A 146 -2.18 2.44 16.04
CA HIS A 146 -1.37 1.60 15.17
C HIS A 146 -2.28 0.66 14.41
N THR A 147 -2.36 0.85 13.11
CA THR A 147 -3.14 0.03 12.18
C THR A 147 -2.19 -0.80 11.34
N GLU A 148 -2.43 -2.09 11.26
CA GLU A 148 -1.71 -3.02 10.41
C GLU A 148 -2.68 -3.66 9.43
N ILE A 149 -2.30 -3.75 8.16
CA ILE A 149 -3.11 -4.29 7.08
C ILE A 149 -2.29 -5.35 6.36
N ALA A 150 -2.87 -6.52 6.18
CA ALA A 150 -2.25 -7.64 5.49
C ALA A 150 -3.30 -8.46 4.73
N VAL A 151 -2.87 -9.18 3.71
CA VAL A 151 -3.67 -10.20 3.03
C VAL A 151 -3.18 -11.57 3.50
N SER A 152 -4.11 -12.46 3.84
CA SER A 152 -3.76 -13.84 4.21
C SER A 152 -3.09 -14.54 3.02
N PRO A 153 -1.98 -15.26 3.23
CA PRO A 153 -1.36 -16.04 2.17
C PRO A 153 -2.20 -17.26 1.74
N GLU A 154 -3.01 -17.80 2.63
CA GLU A 154 -3.78 -19.04 2.42
C GLU A 154 -5.23 -18.76 1.99
N ASP A 155 -5.86 -17.77 2.63
CA ASP A 155 -7.26 -17.44 2.45
C ASP A 155 -7.46 -16.10 1.73
N ASP A 156 -8.59 -15.96 1.05
CA ASP A 156 -8.95 -14.71 0.36
C ASP A 156 -9.53 -13.69 1.37
N ILE A 157 -8.70 -13.29 2.34
CA ILE A 157 -9.06 -12.45 3.48
C ILE A 157 -8.08 -11.28 3.59
N GLU A 158 -8.64 -10.10 3.76
CA GLU A 158 -7.93 -8.90 4.20
C GLU A 158 -8.09 -8.76 5.73
N LEU A 159 -6.97 -8.62 6.43
CA LEU A 159 -6.91 -8.42 7.86
C LEU A 159 -6.50 -6.98 8.18
N ARG A 160 -7.28 -6.30 9.02
CA ARG A 160 -6.95 -4.99 9.56
C ARG A 160 -6.96 -5.03 11.08
N ARG A 161 -5.79 -4.88 11.68
CA ARG A 161 -5.62 -4.83 13.12
C ARG A 161 -5.40 -3.39 13.55
N VAL A 162 -6.30 -2.87 14.38
CA VAL A 162 -6.19 -1.52 14.95
C VAL A 162 -5.91 -1.64 16.44
N ARG A 163 -4.79 -1.07 16.87
CA ARG A 163 -4.44 -0.92 18.28
C ARG A 163 -4.57 0.55 18.68
N ILE A 164 -5.29 0.80 19.75
CA ILE A 164 -5.47 2.14 20.31
C ILE A 164 -4.86 2.15 21.70
N THR A 165 -3.98 3.11 21.96
CA THR A 165 -3.34 3.29 23.26
C THR A 165 -3.72 4.66 23.81
N ASN A 166 -4.37 4.68 24.97
CA ASN A 166 -4.65 5.91 25.68
C ASN A 166 -3.40 6.34 26.46
N ARG A 167 -2.91 7.54 26.20
CA ARG A 167 -1.76 8.18 26.88
C ARG A 167 -2.20 9.19 27.94
N ALA A 168 -3.49 9.47 28.06
CA ALA A 168 -4.00 10.30 29.14
C ALA A 168 -3.80 9.61 30.49
N GLY A 169 -3.51 10.38 31.53
CA GLY A 169 -3.44 9.87 32.91
C GLY A 169 -4.80 9.42 33.48
N THR A 170 -5.86 9.58 32.71
CA THR A 170 -7.24 9.24 33.14
C THR A 170 -7.88 8.28 32.15
N ARG A 171 -8.77 7.42 32.63
CA ARG A 171 -9.59 6.55 31.76
C ARG A 171 -10.57 7.42 30.96
N ARG A 172 -10.55 7.29 29.65
CA ARG A 172 -11.51 7.91 28.74
C ARG A 172 -12.24 6.85 27.94
#